data_256a761ecc51402180de63bddbd677c7
#
_entry.id   256a761ecc51402180de63bddbd677c7
#
_cell.length_a   1.000
_cell.length_b   1.000
_cell.length_c   1.000
_cell.angle_alpha   90.00
_cell.angle_beta   90.00
_cell.angle_gamma   90.00
#
_symmetry.space_group_name_H-M   'P 1'
#
loop_
_entity.id
_entity.type
_entity.pdbx_description
1 polymer ?
#
loop_
_entity_poly.entity_id
_entity_poly.type
_entity_poly.pdbx_seq_one_letter_code
_entity_poly.pdbx_strand_id
1 'polypeptide(L)'
;MSALIHDGVSRLAELDNGILKLQLALDRDNIFKSLMFKGQELILIKPENYASDERPTCGCPVLFPYSGNNQEGLLHLGDECYQSGIHGIAHSLVWEICTFAESSITLSTHATQKTKETYPFDFCLQSKLSLNENGLRYELTAKNESECVMPCDLGLHPFFLNPDLNKTIFTGEFMDGRKLTNEDLDFDRICKSGFLCEQLRVLKCILPNGIQLTFNNLEGFVNTLVWSGDPHRFMVIEPLS
;
A
#
# COMPACT_ATOMS: atom_id res chain seq x y z
N MET A 1 19.73 0.22 -12.66
CA MET A 1 19.95 1.67 -12.93
C MET A 1 18.71 2.44 -12.46
N SER A 2 18.88 3.62 -11.88
CA SER A 2 17.77 4.50 -11.49
C SER A 2 17.61 5.64 -12.50
N ALA A 3 16.39 6.09 -12.73
CA ALA A 3 16.08 7.18 -13.65
C ALA A 3 14.86 7.98 -13.20
N LEU A 4 14.83 9.27 -13.55
CA LEU A 4 13.61 10.06 -13.53
C LEU A 4 13.11 10.21 -14.98
N ILE A 5 11.90 9.78 -15.23
CA ILE A 5 11.25 9.83 -16.55
C ILE A 5 9.86 10.44 -16.42
N HIS A 6 9.17 10.68 -17.54
CA HIS A 6 7.79 11.18 -17.55
C HIS A 6 6.94 10.35 -18.51
N ASP A 7 5.75 9.91 -18.08
CA ASP A 7 4.88 9.04 -18.87
C ASP A 7 3.68 9.77 -19.53
N GLY A 8 3.67 11.10 -19.47
CA GLY A 8 2.57 11.95 -19.96
C GLY A 8 1.57 12.34 -18.87
N VAL A 9 1.53 11.61 -17.74
CA VAL A 9 0.65 11.86 -16.58
C VAL A 9 1.46 12.31 -15.37
N SER A 10 2.55 11.62 -15.08
CA SER A 10 3.37 11.83 -13.87
C SER A 10 4.85 11.75 -14.18
N ARG A 11 5.65 12.43 -13.36
CA ARG A 11 7.07 12.09 -13.21
C ARG A 11 7.16 10.72 -12.55
N LEU A 12 8.02 9.88 -13.08
CA LEU A 12 8.26 8.55 -12.56
C LEU A 12 9.68 8.45 -12.02
N ALA A 13 9.82 7.94 -10.81
CA ALA A 13 11.11 7.43 -10.33
C ALA A 13 11.20 5.95 -10.64
N GLU A 14 12.22 5.56 -11.38
CA GLU A 14 12.48 4.17 -11.75
C GLU A 14 13.65 3.61 -10.95
N LEU A 15 13.46 2.44 -10.33
CA LEU A 15 14.48 1.63 -9.70
C LEU A 15 14.54 0.27 -10.41
N ASP A 16 15.75 -0.21 -10.73
CA ASP A 16 15.93 -1.47 -11.44
C ASP A 16 17.20 -2.19 -10.95
N ASN A 17 17.06 -3.40 -10.43
CA ASN A 17 18.17 -4.24 -9.98
C ASN A 17 18.40 -5.46 -10.89
N GLY A 18 17.78 -5.49 -12.08
CA GLY A 18 17.86 -6.59 -13.05
C GLY A 18 16.91 -7.76 -12.78
N ILE A 19 16.30 -7.85 -11.61
CA ILE A 19 15.31 -8.87 -11.24
C ILE A 19 13.94 -8.22 -11.01
N LEU A 20 13.91 -7.14 -10.24
CA LEU A 20 12.76 -6.29 -10.00
C LEU A 20 12.99 -4.93 -10.64
N LYS A 21 11.93 -4.42 -11.25
CA LYS A 21 11.86 -3.05 -11.75
C LYS A 21 10.62 -2.39 -11.19
N LEU A 22 10.82 -1.27 -10.47
CA LEU A 22 9.76 -0.47 -9.88
C LEU A 22 9.68 0.90 -10.56
N GLN A 23 8.49 1.34 -10.89
CA GLN A 23 8.19 2.71 -11.29
C GLN A 23 7.20 3.34 -10.29
N LEU A 24 7.60 4.45 -9.67
CA LEU A 24 6.78 5.23 -8.76
C LEU A 24 6.27 6.48 -9.45
N ALA A 25 4.97 6.71 -9.41
CA ALA A 25 4.33 7.91 -9.94
C ALA A 25 4.35 9.03 -8.89
N LEU A 26 5.33 9.92 -8.99
CA LEU A 26 5.62 10.96 -8.00
C LEU A 26 4.52 12.04 -7.88
N ASP A 27 3.82 12.32 -9.00
CA ASP A 27 2.74 13.31 -9.06
C ASP A 27 1.35 12.65 -8.91
N ARG A 28 1.31 11.34 -8.60
CA ARG A 28 0.10 10.54 -8.37
C ARG A 28 0.24 9.72 -7.09
N ASP A 29 0.20 10.42 -5.94
CA ASP A 29 0.12 9.83 -4.60
C ASP A 29 1.24 8.83 -4.28
N ASN A 30 2.38 8.95 -4.95
CA ASN A 30 3.51 8.03 -4.81
C ASN A 30 3.11 6.56 -5.03
N ILE A 31 2.14 6.28 -5.92
CA ILE A 31 1.72 4.90 -6.20
C ILE A 31 2.71 4.16 -7.10
N PHE A 32 2.69 2.85 -7.00
CA PHE A 32 3.39 2.00 -7.98
C PHE A 32 2.68 2.11 -9.33
N LYS A 33 3.33 2.72 -10.31
CA LYS A 33 2.90 2.70 -11.71
C LYS A 33 3.17 1.34 -12.35
N SER A 34 4.24 0.68 -11.93
CA SER A 34 4.64 -0.66 -12.38
C SER A 34 5.53 -1.30 -11.32
N LEU A 35 5.35 -2.58 -11.12
CA LEU A 35 6.30 -3.44 -10.41
C LEU A 35 6.49 -4.71 -11.22
N MET A 36 7.61 -4.84 -11.89
CA MET A 36 7.93 -5.99 -12.73
C MET A 36 8.88 -6.96 -12.02
N PHE A 37 8.58 -8.25 -12.10
CA PHE A 37 9.48 -9.32 -11.68
C PHE A 37 9.88 -10.16 -12.90
N LYS A 38 11.16 -10.15 -13.24
CA LYS A 38 11.70 -10.86 -14.42
C LYS A 38 10.93 -10.57 -15.72
N GLY A 39 10.57 -9.30 -15.92
CA GLY A 39 9.84 -8.84 -17.09
C GLY A 39 8.32 -9.05 -17.05
N GLN A 40 7.77 -9.65 -15.98
CA GLN A 40 6.32 -9.82 -15.79
C GLN A 40 5.77 -8.74 -14.85
N GLU A 41 4.72 -8.05 -15.29
CA GLU A 41 4.03 -7.04 -14.47
C GLU A 41 3.25 -7.70 -13.33
N LEU A 42 3.38 -7.15 -12.13
CA LEU A 42 2.71 -7.65 -10.93
C LEU A 42 1.58 -6.73 -10.45
N ILE A 43 1.55 -5.46 -10.87
CA ILE A 43 0.64 -4.45 -10.33
C ILE A 43 -0.44 -4.10 -11.35
N LEU A 44 -1.67 -4.03 -10.88
CA LEU A 44 -2.79 -3.51 -11.67
C LEU A 44 -2.71 -1.99 -11.77
N ILE A 45 -2.75 -1.48 -13.00
CA ILE A 45 -3.04 -0.06 -13.30
C ILE A 45 -4.34 0.02 -14.08
N LYS A 46 -5.18 0.97 -13.68
CA LYS A 46 -6.40 1.37 -14.40
C LYS A 46 -6.11 2.73 -15.06
N PRO A 47 -5.91 2.79 -16.38
CA PRO A 47 -5.41 4.01 -17.05
C PRO A 47 -6.27 5.25 -16.78
N GLU A 48 -7.59 5.10 -16.78
CA GLU A 48 -8.52 6.22 -16.55
C GLU A 48 -8.40 6.76 -15.11
N ASN A 49 -8.33 5.86 -14.10
CA ASN A 49 -8.15 6.25 -12.71
C ASN A 49 -6.74 6.81 -12.47
N TYR A 50 -5.71 6.23 -13.11
CA TYR A 50 -4.34 6.74 -13.03
C TYR A 50 -4.20 8.16 -13.59
N ALA A 51 -4.93 8.49 -14.65
CA ALA A 51 -4.90 9.81 -15.30
C ALA A 51 -5.89 10.83 -14.70
N SER A 52 -6.70 10.43 -13.70
CA SER A 52 -7.67 11.30 -13.04
C SER A 52 -7.15 11.87 -11.74
N ASP A 53 -7.83 12.89 -11.19
CA ASP A 53 -7.57 13.44 -9.85
C ASP A 53 -8.29 12.65 -8.72
N GLU A 54 -8.97 11.56 -9.07
CA GLU A 54 -9.65 10.72 -8.10
C GLU A 54 -8.67 9.90 -7.27
N ARG A 55 -9.12 9.46 -6.10
CA ARG A 55 -8.36 8.54 -5.26
C ARG A 55 -7.91 7.31 -6.06
N PRO A 56 -6.65 6.89 -5.97
CA PRO A 56 -6.17 5.72 -6.69
C PRO A 56 -6.89 4.44 -6.24
N THR A 57 -7.41 3.69 -7.22
CA THR A 57 -7.97 2.35 -7.07
C THR A 57 -7.14 1.32 -7.85
N CYS A 58 -5.84 1.59 -7.95
CA CYS A 58 -4.82 0.78 -8.62
C CYS A 58 -3.44 1.12 -8.04
N GLY A 59 -2.40 0.42 -8.47
CA GLY A 59 -1.04 0.65 -7.96
C GLY A 59 -0.85 0.12 -6.54
N CYS A 60 -0.21 0.92 -5.70
CA CYS A 60 -0.02 0.65 -4.28
C CYS A 60 -0.18 1.95 -3.48
N PRO A 61 -1.42 2.40 -3.23
CA PRO A 61 -1.68 3.56 -2.39
C PRO A 61 -1.19 3.39 -0.95
N VAL A 62 -0.76 4.49 -0.35
CA VAL A 62 -0.50 4.61 1.10
C VAL A 62 -1.80 4.91 1.81
N LEU A 63 -2.03 4.23 2.94
CA LEU A 63 -3.17 4.46 3.82
C LEU A 63 -2.71 5.21 5.06
N PHE A 64 -3.30 6.40 5.32
CA PHE A 64 -2.99 7.24 6.47
C PHE A 64 -4.08 8.32 6.61
N PRO A 65 -4.53 8.66 7.82
CA PRO A 65 -4.16 8.13 9.15
C PRO A 65 -4.96 6.91 9.58
N TYR A 66 -5.72 6.29 8.69
CA TYR A 66 -6.49 5.07 8.96
C TYR A 66 -6.69 4.27 7.68
N SER A 67 -6.99 2.98 7.84
CA SER A 67 -7.40 2.07 6.78
C SER A 67 -8.92 1.85 6.81
N GLY A 68 -9.53 1.60 5.63
CA GLY A 68 -10.97 1.40 5.51
C GLY A 68 -11.79 2.69 5.66
N ASN A 69 -13.06 2.52 6.04
CA ASN A 69 -14.00 3.61 6.31
C ASN A 69 -14.18 3.78 7.82
N ASN A 70 -14.21 5.02 8.27
CA ASN A 70 -14.69 5.33 9.60
C ASN A 70 -16.22 5.22 9.66
N GLN A 71 -16.74 4.97 10.86
CA GLN A 71 -18.17 4.86 11.07
C GLN A 71 -18.86 6.17 10.66
N GLU A 72 -19.95 6.06 9.88
CA GLU A 72 -20.72 7.20 9.36
C GLU A 72 -19.90 8.21 8.53
N GLY A 73 -18.67 7.84 8.09
CA GLY A 73 -17.78 8.75 7.38
C GLY A 73 -17.20 9.86 8.27
N LEU A 74 -17.10 9.62 9.58
CA LEU A 74 -16.61 10.57 10.56
C LEU A 74 -15.40 10.03 11.32
N LEU A 75 -14.38 10.86 11.46
CA LEU A 75 -13.27 10.64 12.37
C LEU A 75 -13.55 11.35 13.69
N HIS A 76 -13.68 10.59 14.76
CA HIS A 76 -13.90 11.10 16.12
C HIS A 76 -12.57 11.27 16.85
N LEU A 77 -12.28 12.48 17.30
CA LEU A 77 -11.08 12.85 18.06
C LEU A 77 -11.51 13.57 19.35
N GLY A 78 -11.71 12.80 20.41
CA GLY A 78 -12.33 13.31 21.65
C GLY A 78 -13.77 13.74 21.39
N ASP A 79 -14.08 15.00 21.70
CA ASP A 79 -15.41 15.57 21.49
C ASP A 79 -15.62 16.17 20.09
N GLU A 80 -14.59 16.19 19.27
CA GLU A 80 -14.64 16.75 17.91
C GLU A 80 -14.81 15.67 16.84
N CYS A 81 -15.50 16.02 15.75
CA CYS A 81 -15.76 15.14 14.62
C CYS A 81 -15.33 15.81 13.33
N TYR A 82 -14.63 15.05 12.50
CA TYR A 82 -14.11 15.51 11.21
C TYR A 82 -14.66 14.64 10.08
N GLN A 83 -14.98 15.26 8.96
CA GLN A 83 -15.34 14.49 7.76
C GLN A 83 -14.17 13.61 7.32
N SER A 84 -14.44 12.34 7.09
CA SER A 84 -13.40 11.38 6.70
C SER A 84 -13.78 10.66 5.41
N GLY A 85 -12.78 10.43 4.56
CA GLY A 85 -12.91 9.58 3.38
C GLY A 85 -12.42 8.17 3.67
N ILE A 86 -12.63 7.25 2.73
CA ILE A 86 -12.04 5.90 2.83
C ILE A 86 -10.51 6.00 2.75
N HIS A 87 -9.81 5.29 3.64
CA HIS A 87 -8.35 5.19 3.70
C HIS A 87 -7.60 6.50 4.03
N GLY A 88 -8.31 7.47 4.58
CA GLY A 88 -7.72 8.72 5.04
C GLY A 88 -7.29 9.66 3.92
N ILE A 89 -6.18 10.36 4.12
CA ILE A 89 -5.79 11.54 3.34
C ILE A 89 -4.50 11.40 2.53
N ALA A 90 -3.74 10.31 2.70
CA ALA A 90 -2.41 10.16 2.07
C ALA A 90 -2.45 10.32 0.54
N HIS A 91 -3.56 9.89 -0.09
CA HIS A 91 -3.78 9.99 -1.53
C HIS A 91 -3.92 11.43 -2.07
N SER A 92 -4.08 12.41 -1.21
CA SER A 92 -4.19 13.83 -1.59
C SER A 92 -2.93 14.64 -1.28
N LEU A 93 -1.87 13.98 -0.78
CA LEU A 93 -0.64 14.64 -0.38
C LEU A 93 0.35 14.72 -1.55
N VAL A 94 1.11 15.81 -1.57
CA VAL A 94 2.23 15.97 -2.51
C VAL A 94 3.49 15.43 -1.86
N TRP A 95 4.17 14.51 -2.52
CA TRP A 95 5.39 13.89 -2.05
C TRP A 95 6.64 14.51 -2.68
N GLU A 96 7.65 14.76 -1.87
CA GLU A 96 8.94 15.32 -2.29
C GLU A 96 10.04 14.28 -2.17
N ILE A 97 10.98 14.29 -3.13
CA ILE A 97 12.15 13.40 -3.09
C ILE A 97 13.15 13.94 -2.06
N CYS A 98 13.40 13.18 -1.00
CA CYS A 98 14.46 13.46 -0.04
C CYS A 98 15.80 12.90 -0.51
N THR A 99 15.80 11.65 -0.99
CA THR A 99 16.98 10.98 -1.56
C THR A 99 16.59 10.10 -2.72
N PHE A 100 17.46 10.01 -3.74
CA PHE A 100 17.30 9.11 -4.86
C PHE A 100 18.67 8.50 -5.22
N ALA A 101 18.80 7.20 -5.04
CA ALA A 101 20.00 6.43 -5.27
C ALA A 101 19.74 5.29 -6.27
N GLU A 102 20.77 4.54 -6.63
CA GLU A 102 20.71 3.50 -7.66
C GLU A 102 19.65 2.43 -7.37
N SER A 103 19.44 2.07 -6.10
CA SER A 103 18.50 1.01 -5.71
C SER A 103 17.48 1.44 -4.67
N SER A 104 17.41 2.74 -4.35
CA SER A 104 16.49 3.23 -3.33
C SER A 104 16.02 4.66 -3.59
N ILE A 105 14.83 4.95 -3.09
CA ILE A 105 14.26 6.30 -3.04
C ILE A 105 13.63 6.53 -1.67
N THR A 106 13.81 7.74 -1.15
CA THR A 106 13.10 8.21 0.04
C THR A 106 12.29 9.44 -0.33
N LEU A 107 11.02 9.43 0.02
CA LEU A 107 10.07 10.50 -0.20
C LEU A 107 9.52 10.98 1.14
N SER A 108 9.14 12.24 1.24
CA SER A 108 8.42 12.77 2.40
C SER A 108 7.26 13.66 1.97
N THR A 109 6.31 13.77 2.87
CA THR A 109 5.20 14.73 2.77
C THR A 109 4.82 15.22 4.15
N HIS A 110 4.20 16.40 4.23
CA HIS A 110 3.85 17.06 5.48
C HIS A 110 2.38 17.45 5.52
N ALA A 111 1.90 17.70 6.73
CA ALA A 111 0.60 18.31 6.94
C ALA A 111 0.51 19.67 6.21
N THR A 112 -0.67 19.96 5.72
CA THR A 112 -1.02 21.23 5.07
C THR A 112 -2.23 21.84 5.76
N GLN A 113 -2.52 23.12 5.51
CA GLN A 113 -3.74 23.73 6.02
C GLN A 113 -5.00 22.96 5.58
N LYS A 114 -4.99 22.42 4.37
CA LYS A 114 -6.10 21.60 3.83
C LYS A 114 -6.25 20.26 4.57
N THR A 115 -5.15 19.57 4.89
CA THR A 115 -5.25 18.30 5.62
C THR A 115 -5.77 18.49 7.05
N LYS A 116 -5.48 19.64 7.68
CA LYS A 116 -5.96 19.96 9.02
C LYS A 116 -7.47 20.15 9.12
N GLU A 117 -8.17 20.38 8.00
CA GLU A 117 -9.64 20.44 7.97
C GLU A 117 -10.28 19.08 8.26
N THR A 118 -9.57 17.97 8.00
CA THR A 118 -10.06 16.61 8.19
C THR A 118 -9.27 15.80 9.20
N TYR A 119 -8.00 16.18 9.41
CA TYR A 119 -7.08 15.54 10.36
C TYR A 119 -6.18 16.62 10.98
N PRO A 120 -6.53 17.16 12.17
CA PRO A 120 -6.02 18.42 12.70
C PRO A 120 -4.64 18.29 13.38
N PHE A 121 -3.74 17.53 12.81
CA PHE A 121 -2.39 17.31 13.33
C PHE A 121 -1.32 17.82 12.38
N ASP A 122 -0.20 18.24 12.93
CA ASP A 122 1.05 18.39 12.20
C ASP A 122 1.78 17.06 12.17
N PHE A 123 2.17 16.64 10.97
CA PHE A 123 2.86 15.38 10.76
C PHE A 123 3.86 15.46 9.61
N CYS A 124 4.83 14.57 9.64
CA CYS A 124 5.65 14.21 8.50
C CYS A 124 5.46 12.72 8.22
N LEU A 125 5.08 12.38 6.99
CA LEU A 125 5.15 11.00 6.49
C LEU A 125 6.43 10.83 5.67
N GLN A 126 7.08 9.70 5.85
CA GLN A 126 8.22 9.30 5.05
C GLN A 126 7.99 7.90 4.47
N SER A 127 8.22 7.77 3.16
CA SER A 127 8.17 6.54 2.39
C SER A 127 9.56 6.24 1.87
N LYS A 128 10.14 5.09 2.23
CA LYS A 128 11.43 4.65 1.73
C LYS A 128 11.29 3.29 1.06
N LEU A 129 11.66 3.23 -0.21
CA LEU A 129 11.65 2.03 -1.01
C LEU A 129 13.07 1.66 -1.42
N SER A 130 13.40 0.38 -1.34
CA SER A 130 14.70 -0.12 -1.78
C SER A 130 14.56 -1.49 -2.42
N LEU A 131 15.24 -1.68 -3.56
CA LEU A 131 15.40 -2.96 -4.22
C LEU A 131 16.70 -3.61 -3.77
N ASN A 132 16.63 -4.88 -3.41
CA ASN A 132 17.79 -5.70 -3.10
C ASN A 132 17.63 -7.10 -3.72
N GLU A 133 18.59 -7.98 -3.51
CA GLU A 133 18.57 -9.34 -4.04
C GLU A 133 17.39 -10.19 -3.55
N ASN A 134 16.80 -9.84 -2.40
CA ASN A 134 15.69 -10.56 -1.78
C ASN A 134 14.31 -9.98 -2.13
N GLY A 135 14.25 -8.81 -2.79
CA GLY A 135 12.99 -8.21 -3.19
C GLY A 135 12.92 -6.68 -3.02
N LEU A 136 11.71 -6.20 -2.86
CA LEU A 136 11.38 -4.82 -2.53
C LEU A 136 11.18 -4.68 -1.02
N ARG A 137 11.92 -3.78 -0.38
CA ARG A 137 11.66 -3.31 0.98
C ARG A 137 10.94 -1.97 0.94
N TYR A 138 9.81 -1.89 1.62
CA TYR A 138 9.04 -0.67 1.80
C TYR A 138 8.98 -0.33 3.30
N GLU A 139 9.49 0.83 3.66
CA GLU A 139 9.45 1.39 5.01
C GLU A 139 8.57 2.64 4.98
N LEU A 140 7.56 2.67 5.85
CA LEU A 140 6.64 3.79 6.00
C LEU A 140 6.72 4.31 7.43
N THR A 141 6.92 5.61 7.59
CA THR A 141 7.08 6.24 8.90
C THR A 141 6.13 7.44 9.01
N ALA A 142 5.37 7.50 10.09
CA ALA A 142 4.63 8.70 10.48
C ALA A 142 5.29 9.31 11.71
N LYS A 143 5.67 10.58 11.61
CA LYS A 143 6.21 11.38 12.71
C LYS A 143 5.14 12.37 13.12
N ASN A 144 4.77 12.34 14.40
CA ASN A 144 3.95 13.38 15.01
C ASN A 144 4.79 14.65 15.21
N GLU A 145 4.36 15.76 14.63
CA GLU A 145 4.97 17.09 14.78
C GLU A 145 4.04 18.05 15.56
N SER A 146 2.90 17.54 16.06
CA SER A 146 2.01 18.26 16.98
C SER A 146 2.50 18.13 18.44
N GLU A 147 2.01 19.03 19.31
CA GLU A 147 2.27 18.94 20.75
C GLU A 147 1.39 17.93 21.47
N CYS A 148 0.31 17.44 20.82
CA CYS A 148 -0.64 16.47 21.37
C CYS A 148 -0.45 15.09 20.75
N VAL A 149 -1.08 14.07 21.35
CA VAL A 149 -1.09 12.71 20.82
C VAL A 149 -1.81 12.68 19.48
N MET A 150 -1.15 12.14 18.47
CA MET A 150 -1.66 11.96 17.11
C MET A 150 -2.04 10.48 16.91
N PRO A 151 -3.33 10.12 16.97
CA PRO A 151 -3.76 8.75 16.69
C PRO A 151 -3.66 8.46 15.20
N CYS A 152 -2.90 7.46 14.81
CA CYS A 152 -2.81 7.07 13.41
C CYS A 152 -2.51 5.58 13.24
N ASP A 153 -3.02 5.04 12.13
CA ASP A 153 -2.60 3.77 11.55
C ASP A 153 -1.92 4.03 10.21
N LEU A 154 -1.04 3.13 9.85
CA LEU A 154 -0.36 3.10 8.55
C LEU A 154 -0.75 1.83 7.80
N GLY A 155 -0.87 1.94 6.49
CA GLY A 155 -1.12 0.80 5.65
C GLY A 155 -0.65 1.00 4.21
N LEU A 156 -0.61 -0.11 3.48
CA LEU A 156 -0.37 -0.16 2.05
C LEU A 156 -1.50 -0.93 1.37
N HIS A 157 -1.88 -0.51 0.17
CA HIS A 157 -2.98 -1.12 -0.57
C HIS A 157 -2.55 -1.57 -1.98
N PRO A 158 -1.60 -2.52 -2.10
CA PRO A 158 -1.09 -2.97 -3.39
C PRO A 158 -2.12 -3.83 -4.13
N PHE A 159 -2.46 -3.43 -5.34
CA PHE A 159 -3.32 -4.17 -6.26
C PHE A 159 -2.49 -5.12 -7.12
N PHE A 160 -2.32 -6.36 -6.68
CA PHE A 160 -1.59 -7.37 -7.46
C PHE A 160 -2.45 -7.97 -8.56
N LEU A 161 -1.92 -8.05 -9.77
CA LEU A 161 -2.53 -8.79 -10.87
C LEU A 161 -2.69 -10.26 -10.48
N ASN A 162 -3.91 -10.76 -10.53
CA ASN A 162 -4.23 -12.16 -10.24
C ASN A 162 -5.36 -12.62 -11.16
N PRO A 163 -5.09 -13.54 -12.09
CA PRO A 163 -6.09 -13.97 -13.06
C PRO A 163 -7.16 -14.91 -12.49
N ASP A 164 -6.95 -15.48 -11.29
CA ASP A 164 -7.91 -16.36 -10.64
C ASP A 164 -7.57 -16.52 -9.15
N LEU A 165 -8.29 -15.78 -8.32
CA LEU A 165 -8.11 -15.81 -6.88
C LEU A 165 -8.37 -17.20 -6.27
N ASN A 166 -9.35 -17.95 -6.80
CA ASN A 166 -9.69 -19.27 -6.30
C ASN A 166 -8.60 -20.33 -6.55
N LYS A 167 -7.69 -20.06 -7.48
CA LYS A 167 -6.52 -20.91 -7.76
C LYS A 167 -5.26 -20.42 -7.07
N THR A 168 -5.33 -19.32 -6.34
CA THR A 168 -4.19 -18.82 -5.56
C THR A 168 -4.01 -19.67 -4.30
N ILE A 169 -2.79 -20.11 -4.06
CA ILE A 169 -2.45 -20.87 -2.86
C ILE A 169 -1.88 -19.89 -1.83
N PHE A 170 -2.59 -19.74 -0.73
CA PHE A 170 -2.15 -18.96 0.42
C PHE A 170 -1.55 -19.88 1.49
N THR A 171 -0.41 -19.49 2.01
CA THR A 171 0.19 -20.08 3.21
C THR A 171 0.78 -18.98 4.06
N GLY A 172 0.81 -19.18 5.37
CA GLY A 172 1.35 -18.16 6.27
C GLY A 172 1.68 -18.69 7.65
N GLU A 173 2.14 -17.80 8.49
CA GLU A 173 2.42 -18.08 9.88
C GLU A 173 2.06 -16.87 10.74
N PHE A 174 1.27 -17.11 11.77
CA PHE A 174 0.91 -16.10 12.76
C PHE A 174 2.03 -15.90 13.78
N MET A 175 1.98 -14.81 14.54
CA MET A 175 2.98 -14.50 15.59
C MET A 175 3.03 -15.59 16.67
N ASP A 176 1.92 -16.28 16.96
CA ASP A 176 1.82 -17.38 17.90
C ASP A 176 2.27 -18.75 17.34
N GLY A 177 2.73 -18.78 16.08
CA GLY A 177 3.23 -19.99 15.41
C GLY A 177 2.16 -20.81 14.69
N ARG A 178 0.87 -20.48 14.80
CA ARG A 178 -0.18 -21.13 13.99
C ARG A 178 0.11 -20.94 12.50
N LYS A 179 -0.28 -21.89 11.69
CA LYS A 179 -0.16 -21.81 10.22
C LYS A 179 -1.48 -21.32 9.61
N LEU A 180 -1.33 -20.56 8.54
CA LEU A 180 -2.43 -20.14 7.66
C LEU A 180 -2.39 -20.99 6.39
N THR A 181 -3.55 -21.45 5.96
CA THR A 181 -3.77 -22.14 4.68
C THR A 181 -5.02 -21.59 3.99
N ASN A 182 -5.32 -22.04 2.77
CA ASN A 182 -6.56 -21.69 2.09
C ASN A 182 -7.83 -22.09 2.87
N GLU A 183 -7.76 -23.14 3.70
CA GLU A 183 -8.89 -23.61 4.50
C GLU A 183 -9.29 -22.63 5.61
N ASP A 184 -8.38 -21.78 6.03
CA ASP A 184 -8.60 -20.74 7.05
C ASP A 184 -9.23 -19.46 6.45
N LEU A 185 -9.24 -19.33 5.12
CA LEU A 185 -9.70 -18.13 4.41
C LEU A 185 -11.17 -18.25 3.97
N ASP A 186 -11.92 -17.21 4.24
CA ASP A 186 -13.29 -17.05 3.70
C ASP A 186 -13.22 -16.28 2.37
N PHE A 187 -13.20 -17.02 1.26
CA PHE A 187 -13.10 -16.44 -0.09
C PHE A 187 -14.33 -15.58 -0.46
N ASP A 188 -15.52 -15.92 0.04
CA ASP A 188 -16.72 -15.10 -0.15
C ASP A 188 -16.57 -13.75 0.55
N ARG A 189 -16.02 -13.75 1.75
CA ARG A 189 -15.71 -12.52 2.50
C ARG A 189 -14.60 -11.72 1.85
N ILE A 190 -13.55 -12.37 1.36
CA ILE A 190 -12.46 -11.72 0.60
C ILE A 190 -13.04 -10.92 -0.56
N CYS A 191 -14.00 -11.48 -1.31
CA CYS A 191 -14.61 -10.81 -2.46
C CYS A 191 -15.61 -9.70 -2.09
N LYS A 192 -16.15 -9.69 -0.87
CA LYS A 192 -17.18 -8.71 -0.44
C LYS A 192 -16.60 -7.56 0.37
N SER A 193 -15.92 -7.88 1.46
CA SER A 193 -15.49 -6.89 2.47
C SER A 193 -14.04 -7.03 2.90
N GLY A 194 -13.32 -8.01 2.37
CA GLY A 194 -11.97 -8.36 2.80
C GLY A 194 -11.95 -9.32 3.99
N PHE A 195 -10.88 -10.07 4.10
CA PHE A 195 -10.59 -11.02 5.17
C PHE A 195 -9.35 -10.56 5.93
N LEU A 196 -9.52 -10.18 7.19
CA LEU A 196 -8.45 -9.71 8.06
C LEU A 196 -7.76 -10.89 8.75
N CYS A 197 -6.45 -10.98 8.57
CA CYS A 197 -5.54 -11.85 9.30
C CYS A 197 -4.79 -11.03 10.35
N GLU A 198 -5.20 -11.11 11.60
CA GLU A 198 -4.56 -10.41 12.70
C GLU A 198 -3.28 -11.14 13.14
N GLN A 199 -2.23 -10.39 13.54
CA GLN A 199 -0.98 -10.91 14.05
C GLN A 199 -0.27 -11.88 13.07
N LEU A 200 -0.33 -11.58 11.77
CA LEU A 200 0.29 -12.41 10.74
C LEU A 200 1.76 -12.02 10.54
N ARG A 201 2.69 -12.96 10.77
CA ARG A 201 4.14 -12.76 10.68
C ARG A 201 4.66 -12.89 9.25
N VAL A 202 4.13 -13.85 8.50
CA VAL A 202 4.52 -14.15 7.12
C VAL A 202 3.29 -14.55 6.33
N LEU A 203 3.13 -14.00 5.14
CA LEU A 203 2.16 -14.45 4.15
C LEU A 203 2.88 -14.82 2.86
N LYS A 204 2.53 -15.95 2.28
CA LYS A 204 2.97 -16.39 0.96
C LYS A 204 1.76 -16.65 0.09
N CYS A 205 1.80 -16.14 -1.13
CA CYS A 205 0.76 -16.33 -2.14
C CYS A 205 1.41 -16.89 -3.41
N ILE A 206 1.01 -18.08 -3.84
CA ILE A 206 1.41 -18.63 -5.14
C ILE A 206 0.30 -18.33 -6.11
N LEU A 207 0.56 -17.46 -7.08
CA LEU A 207 -0.38 -17.06 -8.11
C LEU A 207 -0.58 -18.19 -9.13
N PRO A 208 -1.70 -18.21 -9.89
CA PRO A 208 -1.98 -19.22 -10.91
C PRO A 208 -0.90 -19.35 -12.00
N ASN A 209 -0.11 -18.28 -12.25
CA ASN A 209 1.01 -18.26 -13.17
C ASN A 209 2.34 -18.77 -12.57
N GLY A 210 2.31 -19.26 -11.32
CA GLY A 210 3.46 -19.82 -10.60
C GLY A 210 4.34 -18.79 -9.89
N ILE A 211 4.06 -17.48 -9.99
CA ILE A 211 4.78 -16.47 -9.22
C ILE A 211 4.41 -16.61 -7.74
N GLN A 212 5.42 -16.65 -6.89
CA GLN A 212 5.25 -16.58 -5.44
C GLN A 212 5.53 -15.16 -4.95
N LEU A 213 4.53 -14.56 -4.32
CA LEU A 213 4.69 -13.34 -3.51
C LEU A 213 4.91 -13.75 -2.06
N THR A 214 5.86 -13.12 -1.39
CA THR A 214 6.11 -13.35 0.04
C THR A 214 6.17 -12.02 0.75
N PHE A 215 5.30 -11.86 1.74
CA PHE A 215 5.26 -10.72 2.65
C PHE A 215 5.86 -11.17 3.98
N ASN A 216 6.97 -10.59 4.36
CA ASN A 216 7.68 -10.92 5.58
C ASN A 216 8.26 -9.65 6.23
N ASN A 217 8.77 -9.79 7.45
CA ASN A 217 9.30 -8.66 8.22
C ASN A 217 8.29 -7.50 8.32
N LEU A 218 7.04 -7.85 8.60
CA LEU A 218 5.93 -6.89 8.74
C LEU A 218 6.05 -6.12 10.06
N GLU A 219 7.25 -5.66 10.40
CA GLU A 219 7.52 -4.88 11.61
C GLU A 219 6.67 -3.61 11.60
N GLY A 220 5.84 -3.45 12.64
CA GLY A 220 4.85 -2.38 12.72
C GLY A 220 3.56 -2.64 11.94
N PHE A 221 3.57 -3.53 10.94
CA PHE A 221 2.37 -3.99 10.24
C PHE A 221 1.97 -5.36 10.79
N VAL A 222 1.17 -5.36 11.83
CA VAL A 222 0.80 -6.59 12.56
C VAL A 222 -0.41 -7.30 11.97
N ASN A 223 -1.17 -6.62 11.14
CA ASN A 223 -2.38 -7.14 10.51
C ASN A 223 -2.21 -7.18 8.99
N THR A 224 -2.90 -8.11 8.34
CA THR A 224 -2.95 -8.19 6.88
C THR A 224 -4.38 -8.43 6.42
N LEU A 225 -4.91 -7.54 5.60
CA LEU A 225 -6.21 -7.74 4.97
C LEU A 225 -6.02 -8.26 3.55
N VAL A 226 -6.76 -9.31 3.19
CA VAL A 226 -6.83 -9.84 1.84
C VAL A 226 -8.20 -9.48 1.25
N TRP A 227 -8.21 -8.83 0.10
CA TRP A 227 -9.43 -8.41 -0.57
C TRP A 227 -9.33 -8.53 -2.10
N SER A 228 -10.47 -8.69 -2.75
CA SER A 228 -10.59 -8.57 -4.20
C SER A 228 -11.98 -8.11 -4.60
N GLY A 229 -12.08 -7.01 -5.34
CA GLY A 229 -13.32 -6.59 -5.97
C GLY A 229 -13.56 -7.24 -7.35
N ASP A 230 -12.55 -7.91 -7.92
CA ASP A 230 -12.63 -8.70 -9.15
C ASP A 230 -11.64 -9.88 -9.07
N PRO A 231 -12.11 -11.04 -8.58
CA PRO A 231 -11.27 -12.22 -8.31
C PRO A 231 -10.63 -12.85 -9.56
N HIS A 232 -11.03 -12.41 -10.75
CA HIS A 232 -10.45 -12.86 -12.03
C HIS A 232 -9.47 -11.85 -12.62
N ARG A 233 -9.17 -10.77 -11.90
CA ARG A 233 -8.28 -9.71 -12.39
C ARG A 233 -7.19 -9.33 -11.40
N PHE A 234 -7.52 -9.21 -10.10
CA PHE A 234 -6.57 -8.75 -9.09
C PHE A 234 -6.88 -9.27 -7.70
N MET A 235 -5.90 -9.19 -6.84
CA MET A 235 -6.06 -9.29 -5.39
C MET A 235 -5.30 -8.15 -4.72
N VAL A 236 -5.75 -7.77 -3.54
CA VAL A 236 -5.11 -6.80 -2.67
C VAL A 236 -4.62 -7.53 -1.43
N ILE A 237 -3.41 -7.22 -1.02
CA ILE A 237 -2.81 -7.69 0.23
C ILE A 237 -2.39 -6.44 1.01
N GLU A 238 -3.15 -6.07 2.01
CA GLU A 238 -2.95 -4.83 2.78
C GLU A 238 -2.19 -5.11 4.08
N PRO A 239 -0.89 -4.81 4.17
CA PRO A 239 -0.23 -4.70 5.47
C PRO A 239 -0.78 -3.49 6.22
N LEU A 240 -1.21 -3.69 7.46
CA LEU A 240 -1.85 -2.69 8.33
C LEU A 240 -1.18 -2.67 9.71
N SER A 241 -0.95 -1.47 10.28
CA SER A 241 -0.39 -1.30 11.62
C SER A 241 -1.41 -1.49 12.74
#